data_bc497f01142287821946e1252a515d85
#
_entry.id   bc497f01142287821946e1252a515d85
#
_cell.length_a   1.000
_cell.length_b   1.000
_cell.length_c   1.000
_cell.angle_alpha   90.00
_cell.angle_beta   90.00
_cell.angle_gamma   90.00
#
_symmetry.space_group_name_H-M   'P 1'
#
loop_
_entity.id
_entity.type
_entity.pdbx_description
1 polymer ?
#
loop_
_entity_poly.entity_id
_entity_poly.type
_entity_poly.pdbx_seq_one_letter_code
_entity_poly.pdbx_strand_id
1 'polypeptide(L)'
;MSTFNELITFIRKEVNRDLKRLPIPKRPVYLYEPIRFALRGNGKRFRPILVHLAGRANNADPDSLMKIALAVELLHNFTLVHDDIMDNDDMRHGQAAIHSKWDESTAILAGDGINAIAQILLSGIPDRSNAICRFFNQATLEVCEGQALDKEFENDLSITEDQYLEMIEKKTGSLLGACAALSATLVGADQEVINYFDQFGRALGNGFQIHDDLLEIYGNPNEMGKSLGSDIAEGKQTMMVIKARNLFEK
;
A
#
# COMPACT_ATOMS: atom_id res chain seq x y z
N MET A 1 -8.10 -6.27 30.45
CA MET A 1 -8.20 -5.70 29.09
C MET A 1 -6.80 -5.68 28.50
N SER A 2 -6.60 -6.24 27.32
CA SER A 2 -5.29 -6.12 26.63
C SER A 2 -5.03 -4.64 26.30
N THR A 3 -3.78 -4.21 26.42
CA THR A 3 -3.37 -2.86 26.02
C THR A 3 -3.50 -2.71 24.49
N PHE A 4 -3.59 -1.47 24.00
CA PHE A 4 -3.61 -1.20 22.55
C PHE A 4 -2.38 -1.81 21.84
N ASN A 5 -1.20 -1.71 22.45
CA ASN A 5 0.02 -2.29 21.90
C ASN A 5 -0.01 -3.83 21.82
N GLU A 6 -0.62 -4.49 22.80
CA GLU A 6 -0.81 -5.95 22.73
C GLU A 6 -1.75 -6.35 21.61
N LEU A 7 -2.82 -5.59 21.38
CA LEU A 7 -3.74 -5.79 20.26
C LEU A 7 -3.01 -5.66 18.91
N ILE A 8 -2.26 -4.58 18.69
CA ILE A 8 -1.48 -4.36 17.47
C ILE A 8 -0.50 -5.50 17.24
N THR A 9 0.20 -5.93 18.28
CA THR A 9 1.15 -7.05 18.23
C THR A 9 0.47 -8.36 17.86
N PHE A 10 -0.69 -8.62 18.44
CA PHE A 10 -1.50 -9.80 18.14
C PHE A 10 -1.96 -9.79 16.67
N ILE A 11 -2.58 -8.69 16.19
CA ILE A 11 -3.03 -8.57 14.79
C ILE A 11 -1.86 -8.81 13.84
N ARG A 12 -0.71 -8.16 14.06
CA ARG A 12 0.48 -8.34 13.22
C ARG A 12 0.94 -9.79 13.16
N LYS A 13 0.93 -10.47 14.30
CA LYS A 13 1.32 -11.90 14.37
C LYS A 13 0.37 -12.78 13.56
N GLU A 14 -0.95 -12.58 13.71
CA GLU A 14 -1.95 -13.35 12.98
C GLU A 14 -1.87 -13.11 11.46
N VAL A 15 -1.76 -11.85 11.03
CA VAL A 15 -1.57 -11.50 9.60
C VAL A 15 -0.30 -12.16 9.04
N ASN A 16 0.83 -12.07 9.74
CA ASN A 16 2.07 -12.72 9.30
C ASN A 16 1.95 -14.25 9.23
N ARG A 17 1.20 -14.85 10.16
CA ARG A 17 0.92 -16.30 10.13
C ARG A 17 0.13 -16.67 8.88
N ASP A 18 -0.92 -15.91 8.58
CA ASP A 18 -1.86 -16.26 7.51
C ASP A 18 -1.32 -15.90 6.13
N LEU A 19 -0.49 -14.84 5.99
CA LEU A 19 0.30 -14.60 4.77
C LEU A 19 1.20 -15.80 4.42
N LYS A 20 1.87 -16.39 5.42
CA LYS A 20 2.73 -17.58 5.22
C LYS A 20 1.93 -18.83 4.86
N ARG A 21 0.64 -18.88 5.17
CA ARG A 21 -0.26 -20.02 4.92
C ARG A 21 -1.08 -19.86 3.64
N LEU A 22 -0.92 -18.76 2.92
CA LEU A 22 -1.59 -18.60 1.63
C LEU A 22 -1.31 -19.81 0.75
N PRO A 23 -2.35 -20.39 0.11
CA PRO A 23 -2.22 -21.60 -0.70
C PRO A 23 -1.60 -21.30 -2.06
N ILE A 24 -0.35 -20.78 -2.05
CA ILE A 24 0.39 -20.44 -3.26
C ILE A 24 0.93 -21.74 -3.88
N PRO A 25 0.55 -22.09 -5.13
CA PRO A 25 0.99 -23.31 -5.80
C PRO A 25 2.51 -23.37 -5.94
N LYS A 26 3.05 -24.58 -6.07
CA LYS A 26 4.50 -24.78 -6.28
C LYS A 26 4.94 -24.59 -7.74
N ARG A 27 4.03 -24.73 -8.70
CA ARG A 27 4.29 -24.62 -10.14
C ARG A 27 3.26 -23.72 -10.83
N PRO A 28 3.66 -22.99 -11.87
CA PRO A 28 5.02 -22.86 -12.38
C PRO A 28 5.97 -22.14 -11.41
N VAL A 29 7.22 -22.58 -11.32
CA VAL A 29 8.24 -22.03 -10.42
C VAL A 29 8.54 -20.57 -10.77
N TYR A 30 8.61 -20.27 -12.06
CA TYR A 30 8.87 -18.93 -12.62
C TYR A 30 7.89 -17.85 -12.09
N LEU A 31 6.64 -18.21 -11.78
CA LEU A 31 5.63 -17.31 -11.22
C LEU A 31 5.65 -17.34 -9.68
N TYR A 32 5.56 -18.54 -9.10
CA TYR A 32 5.23 -18.64 -7.67
C TYR A 32 6.43 -18.51 -6.73
N GLU A 33 7.65 -18.71 -7.19
CA GLU A 33 8.83 -18.48 -6.35
C GLU A 33 9.09 -16.99 -6.11
N PRO A 34 9.05 -16.10 -7.13
CA PRO A 34 9.12 -14.66 -6.93
C PRO A 34 7.98 -14.11 -6.06
N ILE A 35 6.74 -14.60 -6.24
CA ILE A 35 5.61 -14.22 -5.36
C ILE A 35 5.92 -14.58 -3.90
N ARG A 36 6.34 -15.81 -3.62
CA ARG A 36 6.72 -16.21 -2.26
C ARG A 36 7.88 -15.38 -1.70
N PHE A 37 8.80 -14.99 -2.56
CA PHE A 37 9.92 -14.15 -2.16
C PHE A 37 9.44 -12.75 -1.75
N ALA A 38 8.60 -12.08 -2.53
CA ALA A 38 8.00 -10.79 -2.20
C ALA A 38 7.27 -10.81 -0.85
N LEU A 39 6.51 -11.87 -0.59
CA LEU A 39 5.67 -11.99 0.61
C LEU A 39 6.42 -12.42 1.88
N ARG A 40 7.71 -12.78 1.81
CA ARG A 40 8.52 -13.21 2.99
C ARG A 40 8.90 -12.06 3.92
N GLY A 41 8.84 -10.80 3.47
CA GLY A 41 9.27 -9.64 4.23
C GLY A 41 8.48 -9.46 5.54
N ASN A 42 9.20 -9.08 6.62
CA ASN A 42 8.60 -8.72 7.89
C ASN A 42 8.25 -7.23 7.92
N GLY A 43 7.21 -6.82 7.18
CA GLY A 43 6.72 -5.45 7.18
C GLY A 43 6.03 -5.05 8.49
N LYS A 44 5.85 -3.74 8.70
CA LYS A 44 5.11 -3.18 9.85
C LYS A 44 3.63 -3.59 9.85
N ARG A 45 3.10 -4.05 8.71
CA ARG A 45 1.69 -4.48 8.50
C ARG A 45 0.68 -3.40 8.89
N PHE A 46 1.00 -2.15 8.59
CA PHE A 46 0.17 -1.01 8.96
C PHE A 46 -1.24 -1.10 8.34
N ARG A 47 -1.32 -1.42 7.02
CA ARG A 47 -2.58 -1.55 6.29
C ARG A 47 -3.48 -2.66 6.82
N PRO A 48 -3.03 -3.91 7.00
CA PRO A 48 -3.80 -4.95 7.67
C PRO A 48 -4.26 -4.60 9.08
N ILE A 49 -3.42 -3.91 9.85
CA ILE A 49 -3.77 -3.46 11.20
C ILE A 49 -4.93 -2.47 11.13
N LEU A 50 -4.90 -1.51 10.20
CA LEU A 50 -5.97 -0.53 10.00
C LEU A 50 -7.29 -1.23 9.63
N VAL A 51 -7.27 -2.24 8.73
CA VAL A 51 -8.44 -3.07 8.41
C VAL A 51 -9.05 -3.68 9.67
N HIS A 52 -8.23 -4.30 10.51
CA HIS A 52 -8.71 -4.94 11.74
C HIS A 52 -9.22 -3.95 12.78
N LEU A 53 -8.58 -2.78 12.93
CA LEU A 53 -9.06 -1.74 13.85
C LEU A 53 -10.41 -1.17 13.40
N ALA A 54 -10.54 -0.82 12.14
CA ALA A 54 -11.79 -0.35 11.55
C ALA A 54 -12.88 -1.44 11.60
N GLY A 55 -12.51 -2.69 11.33
CA GLY A 55 -13.42 -3.82 11.39
C GLY A 55 -13.95 -4.08 12.80
N ARG A 56 -13.13 -3.96 13.83
CA ARG A 56 -13.56 -4.06 15.23
C ARG A 56 -14.52 -2.94 15.62
N ALA A 57 -14.31 -1.74 15.13
CA ALA A 57 -15.22 -0.62 15.34
C ALA A 57 -16.60 -0.87 14.70
N ASN A 58 -16.65 -1.64 13.62
CA ASN A 58 -17.87 -2.01 12.90
C ASN A 58 -18.45 -3.39 13.33
N ASN A 59 -17.85 -4.09 14.31
CA ASN A 59 -18.22 -5.46 14.70
C ASN A 59 -18.23 -6.46 13.54
N ALA A 60 -17.30 -6.32 12.61
CA ALA A 60 -17.19 -7.16 11.44
C ALA A 60 -16.68 -8.57 11.77
N ASP A 61 -17.07 -9.56 10.93
CA ASP A 61 -16.62 -10.93 11.05
C ASP A 61 -15.10 -11.06 10.94
N PRO A 62 -14.39 -11.67 11.92
CA PRO A 62 -12.95 -11.74 11.94
C PRO A 62 -12.32 -12.49 10.75
N ASP A 63 -12.99 -13.56 10.26
CA ASP A 63 -12.46 -14.38 9.17
C ASP A 63 -12.54 -13.64 7.82
N SER A 64 -13.64 -12.94 7.58
CA SER A 64 -13.80 -12.06 6.41
C SER A 64 -12.86 -10.86 6.48
N LEU A 65 -12.67 -10.26 7.67
CA LEU A 65 -11.70 -9.20 7.89
C LEU A 65 -10.27 -9.65 7.58
N MET A 66 -9.90 -10.87 7.98
CA MET A 66 -8.58 -11.40 7.67
C MET A 66 -8.36 -11.53 6.16
N LYS A 67 -9.36 -11.98 5.40
CA LYS A 67 -9.27 -12.01 3.92
C LYS A 67 -9.04 -10.62 3.33
N ILE A 68 -9.78 -9.60 3.82
CA ILE A 68 -9.57 -8.20 3.41
C ILE A 68 -8.17 -7.73 3.79
N ALA A 69 -7.73 -7.98 5.03
CA ALA A 69 -6.41 -7.59 5.52
C ALA A 69 -5.27 -8.21 4.69
N LEU A 70 -5.41 -9.49 4.31
CA LEU A 70 -4.46 -10.15 3.41
C LEU A 70 -4.50 -9.56 2.01
N ALA A 71 -5.69 -9.29 1.47
CA ALA A 71 -5.83 -8.74 0.12
C ALA A 71 -5.23 -7.33 0.00
N VAL A 72 -5.43 -6.45 0.97
CA VAL A 72 -4.80 -5.10 0.94
C VAL A 72 -3.29 -5.17 1.12
N GLU A 73 -2.77 -6.14 1.88
CA GLU A 73 -1.32 -6.35 1.99
C GLU A 73 -0.74 -6.93 0.70
N LEU A 74 -1.46 -7.82 0.02
CA LEU A 74 -1.07 -8.31 -1.30
C LEU A 74 -1.08 -7.17 -2.33
N LEU A 75 -2.12 -6.33 -2.36
CA LEU A 75 -2.14 -5.16 -3.24
C LEU A 75 -0.96 -4.23 -2.96
N HIS A 76 -0.64 -3.98 -1.71
CA HIS A 76 0.54 -3.20 -1.37
C HIS A 76 1.85 -3.85 -1.88
N ASN A 77 2.01 -5.17 -1.74
CA ASN A 77 3.19 -5.85 -2.28
C ASN A 77 3.23 -5.82 -3.82
N PHE A 78 2.07 -5.92 -4.49
CA PHE A 78 1.96 -5.71 -5.94
C PHE A 78 2.49 -4.34 -6.34
N THR A 79 2.03 -3.26 -5.68
CA THR A 79 2.50 -1.90 -6.00
C THR A 79 4.01 -1.77 -5.78
N LEU A 80 4.55 -2.28 -4.67
CA LEU A 80 5.99 -2.23 -4.41
C LEU A 80 6.82 -2.96 -5.48
N VAL A 81 6.35 -4.13 -5.95
CA VAL A 81 7.08 -4.87 -7.00
C VAL A 81 7.12 -4.13 -8.32
N HIS A 82 6.01 -3.46 -8.69
CA HIS A 82 5.96 -2.68 -9.93
C HIS A 82 6.65 -1.32 -9.77
N ASP A 83 6.55 -0.66 -8.62
CA ASP A 83 7.28 0.57 -8.32
C ASP A 83 8.80 0.34 -8.43
N ASP A 84 9.33 -0.76 -7.87
CA ASP A 84 10.75 -1.11 -7.95
C ASP A 84 11.26 -1.19 -9.41
N ILE A 85 10.42 -1.67 -10.35
CA ILE A 85 10.76 -1.70 -11.78
C ILE A 85 10.74 -0.28 -12.37
N MET A 86 9.69 0.50 -12.08
CA MET A 86 9.49 1.84 -12.64
C MET A 86 10.53 2.86 -12.14
N ASP A 87 11.01 2.67 -10.91
CA ASP A 87 11.99 3.54 -10.26
C ASP A 87 13.44 2.98 -10.37
N ASN A 88 13.63 1.79 -10.98
CA ASN A 88 14.89 1.06 -11.04
C ASN A 88 15.54 0.84 -9.66
N ASP A 89 14.72 0.57 -8.65
CA ASP A 89 15.16 0.33 -7.27
C ASP A 89 15.72 -1.09 -7.12
N ASP A 90 17.04 -1.26 -7.04
CA ASP A 90 17.69 -2.57 -6.90
C ASP A 90 17.39 -3.28 -5.57
N MET A 91 17.00 -2.54 -4.54
CA MET A 91 16.84 -3.04 -3.17
C MET A 91 15.52 -2.58 -2.54
N ARG A 92 14.84 -3.51 -1.87
CA ARG A 92 13.62 -3.23 -1.10
C ARG A 92 13.69 -3.88 0.29
N HIS A 93 13.54 -3.07 1.36
CA HIS A 93 13.60 -3.55 2.76
C HIS A 93 14.84 -4.38 3.09
N GLY A 94 16.01 -4.01 2.55
CA GLY A 94 17.28 -4.70 2.78
C GLY A 94 17.43 -6.03 2.00
N GLN A 95 16.54 -6.31 1.05
CA GLN A 95 16.63 -7.44 0.12
C GLN A 95 16.67 -6.94 -1.32
N ALA A 96 17.22 -7.73 -2.25
CA ALA A 96 17.18 -7.42 -3.66
C ALA A 96 15.72 -7.31 -4.14
N ALA A 97 15.40 -6.31 -4.98
CA ALA A 97 14.14 -6.23 -5.69
C ALA A 97 13.97 -7.44 -6.62
N ILE A 98 12.72 -7.78 -7.00
CA ILE A 98 12.47 -8.97 -7.81
C ILE A 98 13.14 -8.86 -9.17
N HIS A 99 13.04 -7.69 -9.84
CA HIS A 99 13.63 -7.47 -11.16
C HIS A 99 15.17 -7.58 -11.13
N SER A 100 15.82 -7.13 -10.05
CA SER A 100 17.26 -7.25 -9.86
C SER A 100 17.71 -8.68 -9.51
N LYS A 101 16.86 -9.45 -8.82
CA LYS A 101 17.17 -10.84 -8.45
C LYS A 101 16.92 -11.83 -9.59
N TRP A 102 15.92 -11.60 -10.40
CA TRP A 102 15.55 -12.41 -11.58
C TRP A 102 15.65 -11.57 -12.85
N ASP A 103 14.54 -10.98 -13.28
CA ASP A 103 14.42 -10.07 -14.42
C ASP A 103 13.10 -9.29 -14.34
N GLU A 104 12.93 -8.25 -15.17
CA GLU A 104 11.73 -7.43 -15.22
C GLU A 104 10.47 -8.22 -15.58
N SER A 105 10.55 -9.14 -16.53
CA SER A 105 9.40 -9.98 -16.94
C SER A 105 8.91 -10.84 -15.78
N THR A 106 9.84 -11.37 -14.99
CA THR A 106 9.54 -12.13 -13.77
C THR A 106 8.85 -11.24 -12.72
N ALA A 107 9.32 -10.00 -12.55
CA ALA A 107 8.76 -9.06 -11.60
C ALA A 107 7.34 -8.62 -12.01
N ILE A 108 7.12 -8.30 -13.30
CA ILE A 108 5.79 -7.97 -13.84
C ILE A 108 4.80 -9.11 -13.55
N LEU A 109 5.15 -10.34 -13.95
CA LEU A 109 4.28 -11.51 -13.73
C LEU A 109 4.05 -11.81 -12.25
N ALA A 110 5.06 -11.60 -11.41
CA ALA A 110 4.90 -11.78 -9.95
C ALA A 110 3.92 -10.77 -9.37
N GLY A 111 4.01 -9.49 -9.75
CA GLY A 111 3.09 -8.45 -9.35
C GLY A 111 1.65 -8.76 -9.79
N ASP A 112 1.44 -9.08 -11.06
CA ASP A 112 0.12 -9.45 -11.61
C ASP A 112 -0.46 -10.67 -10.86
N GLY A 113 0.38 -11.67 -10.60
CA GLY A 113 -0.02 -12.85 -9.84
C GLY A 113 -0.41 -12.54 -8.39
N ILE A 114 0.30 -11.64 -7.72
CA ILE A 114 -0.02 -11.17 -6.37
C ILE A 114 -1.38 -10.46 -6.37
N ASN A 115 -1.64 -9.57 -7.33
CA ASN A 115 -2.93 -8.88 -7.46
C ASN A 115 -4.07 -9.87 -7.73
N ALA A 116 -3.87 -10.83 -8.62
CA ALA A 116 -4.85 -11.88 -8.89
C ALA A 116 -5.19 -12.72 -7.65
N ILE A 117 -4.20 -13.06 -6.82
CA ILE A 117 -4.41 -13.76 -5.54
C ILE A 117 -5.24 -12.90 -4.57
N ALA A 118 -5.00 -11.59 -4.50
CA ALA A 118 -5.80 -10.68 -3.69
C ALA A 118 -7.28 -10.70 -4.11
N GLN A 119 -7.56 -10.66 -5.42
CA GLN A 119 -8.93 -10.73 -5.96
C GLN A 119 -9.61 -12.07 -5.61
N ILE A 120 -8.90 -13.18 -5.71
CA ILE A 120 -9.41 -14.50 -5.35
C ILE A 120 -9.80 -14.56 -3.87
N LEU A 121 -8.99 -13.98 -2.98
CA LEU A 121 -9.32 -13.92 -1.55
C LEU A 121 -10.61 -13.14 -1.30
N LEU A 122 -10.78 -11.98 -1.93
CA LEU A 122 -11.96 -11.13 -1.74
C LEU A 122 -13.23 -11.75 -2.33
N SER A 123 -13.13 -12.38 -3.51
CA SER A 123 -14.25 -13.07 -4.13
C SER A 123 -14.75 -14.27 -3.31
N GLY A 124 -13.90 -14.83 -2.45
CA GLY A 124 -14.23 -15.91 -1.51
C GLY A 124 -14.86 -15.45 -0.19
N ILE A 125 -15.20 -14.16 -0.02
CA ILE A 125 -15.96 -13.66 1.13
C ILE A 125 -17.43 -14.00 0.91
N PRO A 126 -18.12 -14.64 1.87
CA PRO A 126 -19.49 -15.14 1.68
C PRO A 126 -20.50 -14.04 1.35
N ASP A 127 -20.42 -12.95 2.10
CA ASP A 127 -21.37 -11.85 1.99
C ASP A 127 -20.72 -10.60 1.39
N ARG A 128 -21.46 -9.91 0.50
CA ARG A 128 -21.04 -8.62 -0.09
C ARG A 128 -19.73 -8.64 -0.87
N SER A 129 -19.23 -9.82 -1.26
CA SER A 129 -17.97 -9.93 -2.03
C SER A 129 -17.95 -9.02 -3.25
N ASN A 130 -19.08 -8.86 -3.94
CA ASN A 130 -19.18 -7.99 -5.11
C ASN A 130 -18.95 -6.51 -4.78
N ALA A 131 -19.52 -6.00 -3.67
CA ALA A 131 -19.33 -4.63 -3.22
C ALA A 131 -17.88 -4.41 -2.74
N ILE A 132 -17.34 -5.38 -2.02
CA ILE A 132 -15.95 -5.38 -1.53
C ILE A 132 -14.97 -5.39 -2.69
N CYS A 133 -15.14 -6.30 -3.67
CA CYS A 133 -14.27 -6.35 -4.86
C CYS A 133 -14.37 -5.06 -5.68
N ARG A 134 -15.57 -4.49 -5.83
CA ARG A 134 -15.75 -3.22 -6.56
C ARG A 134 -15.00 -2.09 -5.88
N PHE A 135 -15.14 -1.94 -4.54
CA PHE A 135 -14.43 -0.90 -3.79
C PHE A 135 -12.92 -1.08 -3.87
N PHE A 136 -12.43 -2.30 -3.65
CA PHE A 136 -11.02 -2.65 -3.75
C PHE A 136 -10.43 -2.34 -5.12
N ASN A 137 -11.14 -2.71 -6.20
CA ASN A 137 -10.69 -2.45 -7.57
C ASN A 137 -10.70 -0.96 -7.92
N GLN A 138 -11.66 -0.19 -7.41
CA GLN A 138 -11.67 1.25 -7.57
C GLN A 138 -10.45 1.88 -6.88
N ALA A 139 -10.15 1.49 -5.65
CA ALA A 139 -8.95 1.94 -4.95
C ALA A 139 -7.66 1.51 -5.68
N THR A 140 -7.62 0.30 -6.24
CA THR A 140 -6.49 -0.17 -7.06
C THR A 140 -6.28 0.72 -8.28
N LEU A 141 -7.35 1.08 -8.98
CA LEU A 141 -7.27 1.98 -10.14
C LEU A 141 -6.74 3.36 -9.72
N GLU A 142 -7.25 3.91 -8.61
CA GLU A 142 -6.76 5.20 -8.08
C GLU A 142 -5.28 5.16 -7.70
N VAL A 143 -4.78 4.04 -7.13
CA VAL A 143 -3.34 3.86 -6.89
C VAL A 143 -2.56 3.91 -8.20
N CYS A 144 -3.04 3.24 -9.25
CA CYS A 144 -2.39 3.30 -10.57
C CYS A 144 -2.40 4.72 -11.17
N GLU A 145 -3.52 5.45 -11.03
CA GLU A 145 -3.60 6.85 -11.44
C GLU A 145 -2.61 7.72 -10.66
N GLY A 146 -2.50 7.51 -9.34
CA GLY A 146 -1.54 8.22 -8.48
C GLY A 146 -0.09 7.94 -8.88
N GLN A 147 0.26 6.70 -9.21
CA GLN A 147 1.58 6.34 -9.71
C GLN A 147 1.86 6.95 -11.10
N ALA A 148 0.85 7.02 -11.97
CA ALA A 148 0.97 7.68 -13.27
C ALA A 148 1.26 9.19 -13.10
N LEU A 149 0.53 9.87 -12.21
CA LEU A 149 0.79 11.28 -11.87
C LEU A 149 2.19 11.48 -11.28
N ASP A 150 2.64 10.58 -10.39
CA ASP A 150 4.00 10.66 -9.83
C ASP A 150 5.06 10.62 -10.93
N LYS A 151 4.91 9.72 -11.91
CA LYS A 151 5.81 9.63 -13.08
C LYS A 151 5.70 10.85 -14.01
N GLU A 152 4.50 11.39 -14.23
CA GLU A 152 4.30 12.59 -15.04
C GLU A 152 4.91 13.84 -14.40
N PHE A 153 4.97 13.89 -13.06
CA PHE A 153 5.47 15.03 -12.30
C PHE A 153 6.99 15.03 -12.14
N GLU A 154 7.68 13.95 -12.46
CA GLU A 154 9.14 13.88 -12.40
C GLU A 154 9.79 14.98 -13.24
N ASN A 155 10.71 15.74 -12.64
CA ASN A 155 11.43 16.86 -13.25
C ASN A 155 10.56 18.04 -13.72
N ASP A 156 9.26 18.06 -13.43
CA ASP A 156 8.38 19.19 -13.76
C ASP A 156 8.34 20.21 -12.60
N LEU A 157 9.12 21.28 -12.74
CA LEU A 157 9.20 22.34 -11.74
C LEU A 157 7.92 23.22 -11.66
N SER A 158 6.93 23.01 -12.52
CA SER A 158 5.67 23.76 -12.49
C SER A 158 4.61 23.15 -11.55
N ILE A 159 4.86 21.94 -11.02
CA ILE A 159 3.90 21.23 -10.16
C ILE A 159 3.58 22.05 -8.91
N THR A 160 2.27 22.21 -8.67
CA THR A 160 1.72 22.93 -7.52
C THR A 160 1.50 22.03 -6.31
N GLU A 161 1.28 22.63 -5.14
CA GLU A 161 0.92 21.91 -3.92
C GLU A 161 -0.37 21.10 -4.08
N ASP A 162 -1.39 21.67 -4.76
CA ASP A 162 -2.67 20.98 -4.96
C ASP A 162 -2.51 19.74 -5.86
N GLN A 163 -1.69 19.82 -6.91
CA GLN A 163 -1.37 18.69 -7.77
C GLN A 163 -0.61 17.58 -7.01
N TYR A 164 0.37 17.99 -6.19
CA TYR A 164 1.06 17.03 -5.32
C TYR A 164 0.09 16.36 -4.34
N LEU A 165 -0.81 17.12 -3.70
CA LEU A 165 -1.81 16.56 -2.78
C LEU A 165 -2.77 15.60 -3.49
N GLU A 166 -3.21 15.91 -4.71
CA GLU A 166 -4.00 15.00 -5.53
C GLU A 166 -3.24 13.69 -5.83
N MET A 167 -1.98 13.80 -6.22
CA MET A 167 -1.13 12.63 -6.53
C MET A 167 -0.97 11.73 -5.32
N ILE A 168 -0.60 12.26 -4.13
CA ILE A 168 -0.42 11.43 -2.92
C ILE A 168 -1.75 10.87 -2.39
N GLU A 169 -2.86 11.59 -2.54
CA GLU A 169 -4.18 11.09 -2.18
C GLU A 169 -4.52 9.84 -3.00
N LYS A 170 -4.24 9.86 -4.30
CA LYS A 170 -4.44 8.70 -5.17
C LYS A 170 -3.42 7.60 -4.90
N LYS A 171 -2.11 7.90 -4.89
CA LYS A 171 -1.02 6.92 -4.75
C LYS A 171 -1.02 6.22 -3.38
N THR A 172 -1.22 6.98 -2.31
CA THR A 172 -1.10 6.50 -0.92
C THR A 172 -2.43 6.53 -0.17
N GLY A 173 -3.19 7.60 -0.31
CA GLY A 173 -4.45 7.81 0.39
C GLY A 173 -5.53 6.81 0.03
N SER A 174 -5.72 6.50 -1.25
CA SER A 174 -6.79 5.62 -1.72
C SER A 174 -6.72 4.21 -1.11
N LEU A 175 -5.52 3.61 -1.03
CA LEU A 175 -5.37 2.29 -0.41
C LEU A 175 -5.61 2.33 1.11
N LEU A 176 -5.20 3.39 1.81
CA LEU A 176 -5.50 3.52 3.24
C LEU A 176 -6.98 3.84 3.48
N GLY A 177 -7.62 4.60 2.60
CA GLY A 177 -9.07 4.77 2.56
C GLY A 177 -9.78 3.43 2.45
N ALA A 178 -9.37 2.60 1.48
CA ALA A 178 -9.91 1.26 1.30
C ALA A 178 -9.69 0.36 2.52
N CYS A 179 -8.53 0.44 3.19
CA CYS A 179 -8.27 -0.33 4.42
C CYS A 179 -9.30 -0.04 5.52
N ALA A 180 -9.74 1.19 5.66
CA ALA A 180 -10.74 1.56 6.64
C ALA A 180 -12.17 1.27 6.14
N ALA A 181 -12.52 1.65 4.91
CA ALA A 181 -13.86 1.60 4.35
C ALA A 181 -14.35 0.17 4.03
N LEU A 182 -13.44 -0.75 3.64
CA LEU A 182 -13.82 -2.13 3.31
C LEU A 182 -14.45 -2.87 4.49
N SER A 183 -14.09 -2.52 5.72
CA SER A 183 -14.72 -3.09 6.90
C SER A 183 -16.17 -2.63 7.09
N ALA A 184 -16.46 -1.35 6.82
CA ALA A 184 -17.82 -0.81 6.85
C ALA A 184 -18.67 -1.37 5.69
N THR A 185 -18.05 -1.56 4.51
CA THR A 185 -18.67 -2.22 3.36
C THR A 185 -19.04 -3.68 3.69
N LEU A 186 -18.15 -4.40 4.37
CA LEU A 186 -18.37 -5.80 4.77
C LEU A 186 -19.61 -5.96 5.64
N VAL A 187 -19.84 -5.08 6.61
CA VAL A 187 -21.01 -5.14 7.50
C VAL A 187 -22.27 -4.52 6.87
N GLY A 188 -22.13 -3.90 5.69
CA GLY A 188 -23.23 -3.25 5.00
C GLY A 188 -23.70 -1.98 5.67
N ALA A 189 -22.78 -1.21 6.19
CA ALA A 189 -23.05 0.11 6.72
C ALA A 189 -23.64 1.04 5.64
N ASP A 190 -24.31 2.10 6.08
CA ASP A 190 -24.80 3.14 5.18
C ASP A 190 -23.65 3.79 4.41
N GLN A 191 -23.94 4.28 3.20
CA GLN A 191 -22.92 4.89 2.33
C GLN A 191 -22.19 6.06 2.98
N GLU A 192 -22.88 6.82 3.82
CA GLU A 192 -22.29 7.93 4.57
C GLU A 192 -21.20 7.44 5.53
N VAL A 193 -21.45 6.36 6.25
CA VAL A 193 -20.47 5.72 7.15
C VAL A 193 -19.28 5.19 6.37
N ILE A 194 -19.52 4.51 5.25
CA ILE A 194 -18.45 4.02 4.36
C ILE A 194 -17.57 5.19 3.90
N ASN A 195 -18.19 6.31 3.49
CA ASN A 195 -17.49 7.50 3.05
C ASN A 195 -16.65 8.14 4.19
N TYR A 196 -17.13 8.17 5.42
CA TYR A 196 -16.34 8.68 6.56
C TYR A 196 -15.11 7.83 6.84
N PHE A 197 -15.24 6.49 6.77
CA PHE A 197 -14.08 5.60 6.91
C PHE A 197 -13.08 5.79 5.77
N ASP A 198 -13.54 5.95 4.53
CA ASP A 198 -12.68 6.22 3.38
C ASP A 198 -11.91 7.54 3.55
N GLN A 199 -12.63 8.64 3.87
CA GLN A 199 -12.02 9.95 4.10
C GLN A 199 -11.00 9.92 5.24
N PHE A 200 -11.31 9.23 6.34
CA PHE A 200 -10.37 9.05 7.45
C PHE A 200 -9.09 8.35 6.99
N GLY A 201 -9.21 7.26 6.24
CA GLY A 201 -8.05 6.52 5.74
C GLY A 201 -7.23 7.34 4.73
N ARG A 202 -7.89 8.10 3.84
CA ARG A 202 -7.22 9.00 2.88
C ARG A 202 -6.45 10.11 3.60
N ALA A 203 -7.06 10.78 4.56
CA ALA A 203 -6.40 11.82 5.35
C ALA A 203 -5.19 11.28 6.11
N LEU A 204 -5.29 10.05 6.66
CA LEU A 204 -4.18 9.35 7.29
C LEU A 204 -3.06 9.06 6.28
N GLY A 205 -3.40 8.65 5.05
CA GLY A 205 -2.46 8.40 3.97
C GLY A 205 -1.71 9.64 3.53
N ASN A 206 -2.41 10.75 3.37
CA ASN A 206 -1.81 12.04 3.00
C ASN A 206 -0.82 12.49 4.08
N GLY A 207 -1.22 12.42 5.36
CA GLY A 207 -0.33 12.75 6.48
C GLY A 207 0.89 11.83 6.56
N PHE A 208 0.70 10.54 6.25
CA PHE A 208 1.78 9.56 6.22
C PHE A 208 2.80 9.89 5.12
N GLN A 209 2.33 10.21 3.90
CA GLN A 209 3.23 10.55 2.78
C GLN A 209 4.01 11.84 3.03
N ILE A 210 3.34 12.90 3.49
CA ILE A 210 4.04 14.16 3.84
C ILE A 210 5.10 13.92 4.93
N HIS A 211 4.81 13.05 5.89
CA HIS A 211 5.78 12.68 6.92
C HIS A 211 6.94 11.86 6.35
N ASP A 212 6.70 10.95 5.40
CA ASP A 212 7.75 10.20 4.70
C ASP A 212 8.66 11.15 3.91
N ASP A 213 8.11 12.13 3.19
CA ASP A 213 8.88 13.16 2.48
C ASP A 213 9.78 13.98 3.44
N LEU A 214 9.28 14.28 4.65
CA LEU A 214 10.08 14.93 5.69
C LEU A 214 11.23 14.05 6.17
N LEU A 215 10.98 12.76 6.38
CA LEU A 215 12.00 11.82 6.83
C LEU A 215 13.09 11.61 5.77
N GLU A 216 12.75 11.71 4.48
CA GLU A 216 13.71 11.63 3.38
C GLU A 216 14.80 12.73 3.46
N ILE A 217 14.50 13.87 4.09
CA ILE A 217 15.44 14.99 4.27
C ILE A 217 16.08 14.97 5.67
N TYR A 218 15.28 14.74 6.72
CA TYR A 218 15.70 14.89 8.11
C TYR A 218 15.86 13.57 8.88
N GLY A 219 15.54 12.44 8.24
CA GLY A 219 15.58 11.13 8.86
C GLY A 219 17.00 10.61 9.14
N ASN A 220 17.06 9.50 9.88
CA ASN A 220 18.33 8.79 10.10
C ASN A 220 18.50 7.72 9.00
N PRO A 221 19.54 7.77 8.15
CA PRO A 221 19.75 6.82 7.07
C PRO A 221 19.75 5.35 7.53
N ASN A 222 20.23 5.09 8.76
CA ASN A 222 20.28 3.74 9.32
C ASN A 222 18.89 3.18 9.67
N GLU A 223 17.90 4.03 9.86
CA GLU A 223 16.52 3.65 10.18
C GLU A 223 15.63 3.58 8.96
N MET A 224 15.94 4.36 7.92
CA MET A 224 15.14 4.46 6.69
C MET A 224 15.44 3.38 5.66
N GLY A 225 16.64 2.81 5.66
CA GLY A 225 17.06 1.80 4.69
C GLY A 225 17.24 2.31 3.25
N LYS A 226 17.18 3.63 3.05
CA LYS A 226 17.47 4.35 1.80
C LYS A 226 18.52 5.46 2.08
N SER A 227 19.19 5.92 1.02
CA SER A 227 20.03 7.12 1.10
C SER A 227 19.14 8.36 1.19
N LEU A 228 19.51 9.32 2.07
CA LEU A 228 18.81 10.60 2.14
C LEU A 228 18.92 11.36 0.81
N GLY A 229 17.81 11.97 0.38
CA GLY A 229 17.77 12.77 -0.85
C GLY A 229 17.64 11.95 -2.13
N SER A 230 17.33 10.65 -2.06
CA SER A 230 17.09 9.81 -3.24
C SER A 230 15.95 10.35 -4.11
N ASP A 231 14.83 10.75 -3.50
CA ASP A 231 13.68 11.31 -4.22
C ASP A 231 14.05 12.61 -4.97
N ILE A 232 14.92 13.44 -4.38
CA ILE A 232 15.41 14.66 -5.04
C ILE A 232 16.31 14.31 -6.22
N ALA A 233 17.18 13.31 -6.07
CA ALA A 233 18.06 12.84 -7.14
C ALA A 233 17.28 12.24 -8.33
N GLU A 234 16.13 11.63 -8.07
CA GLU A 234 15.21 11.10 -9.07
C GLU A 234 14.31 12.19 -9.69
N GLY A 235 14.39 13.43 -9.22
CA GLY A 235 13.61 14.56 -9.74
C GLY A 235 12.16 14.59 -9.25
N LYS A 236 11.83 13.84 -8.18
CA LYS A 236 10.48 13.81 -7.61
C LYS A 236 10.08 15.15 -7.03
N GLN A 237 8.85 15.58 -7.31
CA GLN A 237 8.30 16.84 -6.81
C GLN A 237 7.60 16.61 -5.47
N THR A 238 8.40 16.39 -4.41
CA THR A 238 7.88 16.22 -3.05
C THR A 238 7.37 17.55 -2.45
N MET A 239 6.57 17.50 -1.39
CA MET A 239 6.10 18.71 -0.69
C MET A 239 7.28 19.59 -0.29
N MET A 240 8.41 19.01 0.10
CA MET A 240 9.60 19.78 0.51
C MET A 240 10.22 20.52 -0.66
N VAL A 241 10.33 19.91 -1.83
CA VAL A 241 10.85 20.53 -3.07
C VAL A 241 9.96 21.68 -3.49
N ILE A 242 8.64 21.46 -3.53
CA ILE A 242 7.65 22.49 -3.91
C ILE A 242 7.69 23.70 -2.95
N LYS A 243 7.72 23.44 -1.63
CA LYS A 243 7.81 24.52 -0.63
C LYS A 243 9.12 25.28 -0.72
N ALA A 244 10.25 24.62 -0.91
CA ALA A 244 11.56 25.27 -1.06
C ALA A 244 11.55 26.18 -2.30
N ARG A 245 11.11 25.69 -3.47
CA ARG A 245 10.99 26.47 -4.69
C ARG A 245 10.13 27.73 -4.47
N ASN A 246 8.95 27.59 -3.90
CA ASN A 246 8.04 28.71 -3.64
C ASN A 246 8.62 29.77 -2.68
N LEU A 247 9.61 29.43 -1.85
CA LEU A 247 10.31 30.36 -0.98
C LEU A 247 11.44 31.12 -1.69
N PHE A 248 12.08 30.52 -2.68
CA PHE A 248 13.19 31.14 -3.43
C PHE A 248 12.74 31.98 -4.63
N GLU A 249 11.50 31.82 -5.09
CA GLU A 249 10.88 32.65 -6.14
C GLU A 249 10.27 33.96 -5.64
N LYS A 250 10.31 34.22 -4.33
CA LYS A 250 9.90 35.48 -3.67
C LYS A 250 11.10 36.39 -3.37
#